data_2e13a031e331661d13b3db35ef501b78
#
_entry.id   2e13a031e331661d13b3db35ef501b78
#
_cell.length_a   1.000
_cell.length_b   1.000
_cell.length_c   1.000
_cell.angle_alpha   90.00
_cell.angle_beta   90.00
_cell.angle_gamma   90.00
#
_symmetry.space_group_name_H-M   'P 1'
#
loop_
_entity.id
_entity.type
_entity.pdbx_description
1 polymer ?
#
loop_
_entity_poly.entity_id
_entity_poly.type
_entity_poly.pdbx_seq_one_letter_code
_entity_poly.pdbx_strand_id
1 'polypeptide(L)'
;MALLEWMLVTTYLWVKAAHLIFVIFWIAGLFMLPRFYIYQQPTAPGSPEDRQWIERARRLRSIILTPAMIAVWVLGLSLIWINQLNGIPILQEGWLHAKLLIVLALSGYHGWAVAYGKRMARGYRPARDRTLRLMNEVPGIATAIIVILVIVKPF
;
A
#
# COMPACT_ATOMS: atom_id res chain seq x y z
N MET A 1 -20.26 28.79 15.58
CA MET A 1 -20.21 27.35 15.88
C MET A 1 -20.56 26.54 14.64
N ALA A 2 -21.75 26.67 14.03
CA ALA A 2 -22.16 25.88 12.86
C ALA A 2 -21.20 25.95 11.65
N LEU A 3 -20.60 27.09 11.33
CA LEU A 3 -19.65 27.23 10.22
C LEU A 3 -18.36 26.45 10.46
N LEU A 4 -17.84 26.48 11.68
CA LEU A 4 -16.62 25.76 12.07
C LEU A 4 -16.85 24.24 12.01
N GLU A 5 -17.97 23.78 12.53
CA GLU A 5 -18.37 22.36 12.48
C GLU A 5 -18.52 21.89 11.01
N TRP A 6 -19.18 22.68 10.18
CA TRP A 6 -19.30 22.38 8.75
C TRP A 6 -17.94 22.30 8.05
N MET A 7 -17.02 23.22 8.33
CA MET A 7 -15.66 23.21 7.78
C MET A 7 -14.88 21.97 8.23
N LEU A 8 -14.97 21.58 9.48
CA LEU A 8 -14.28 20.40 10.03
C LEU A 8 -14.79 19.10 9.40
N VAL A 9 -16.12 18.95 9.29
CA VAL A 9 -16.74 17.77 8.65
C VAL A 9 -16.37 17.70 7.16
N THR A 10 -16.46 18.83 6.45
CA THR A 10 -16.10 18.88 5.03
C THR A 10 -14.63 18.54 4.81
N THR A 11 -13.72 19.12 5.58
CA THR A 11 -12.28 18.81 5.50
C THR A 11 -12.02 17.33 5.75
N TYR A 12 -12.65 16.74 6.77
CA TYR A 12 -12.52 15.33 7.07
C TYR A 12 -12.92 14.44 5.88
N LEU A 13 -14.06 14.73 5.23
CA LEU A 13 -14.53 13.94 4.10
C LEU A 13 -13.59 14.02 2.89
N TRP A 14 -13.06 15.21 2.59
CA TRP A 14 -12.09 15.37 1.50
C TRP A 14 -10.77 14.65 1.78
N VAL A 15 -10.25 14.75 2.99
CA VAL A 15 -9.02 14.01 3.40
C VAL A 15 -9.27 12.51 3.35
N LYS A 16 -10.46 12.04 3.80
CA LYS A 16 -10.84 10.63 3.75
C LYS A 16 -10.96 10.11 2.31
N ALA A 17 -11.55 10.90 1.41
CA ALA A 17 -11.63 10.54 -0.01
C ALA A 17 -10.24 10.45 -0.65
N ALA A 18 -9.39 11.45 -0.41
CA ALA A 18 -8.01 11.43 -0.89
C ALA A 18 -7.24 10.22 -0.33
N HIS A 19 -7.35 9.93 0.97
CA HIS A 19 -6.73 8.76 1.58
C HIS A 19 -7.16 7.47 0.88
N LEU A 20 -8.45 7.29 0.62
CA LEU A 20 -8.97 6.10 -0.04
C LEU A 20 -8.45 5.96 -1.49
N ILE A 21 -8.37 7.06 -2.24
CA ILE A 21 -7.82 7.06 -3.60
C ILE A 21 -6.36 6.57 -3.59
N PHE A 22 -5.52 7.09 -2.70
CA PHE A 22 -4.13 6.66 -2.60
C PHE A 22 -3.98 5.23 -2.06
N VAL A 23 -4.88 4.77 -1.18
CA VAL A 23 -4.94 3.35 -0.78
C VAL A 23 -5.16 2.46 -2.00
N ILE A 24 -6.11 2.81 -2.88
CA ILE A 24 -6.39 2.06 -4.12
C ILE A 24 -5.14 2.01 -5.01
N PHE A 25 -4.46 3.14 -5.23
CA PHE A 25 -3.24 3.18 -6.04
C PHE A 25 -2.11 2.35 -5.44
N TRP A 26 -1.91 2.43 -4.13
CA TRP A 26 -0.87 1.67 -3.44
C TRP A 26 -1.13 0.16 -3.51
N ILE A 27 -2.34 -0.28 -3.20
CA ILE A 27 -2.72 -1.70 -3.25
C ILE A 27 -2.65 -2.24 -4.68
N ALA A 28 -3.15 -1.52 -5.68
CA ALA A 28 -3.03 -1.90 -7.08
C ALA A 28 -1.56 -2.07 -7.51
N GLY A 29 -0.70 -1.16 -7.11
CA GLY A 29 0.74 -1.25 -7.37
C GLY A 29 1.40 -2.45 -6.67
N LEU A 30 0.99 -2.77 -5.44
CA LEU A 30 1.48 -3.95 -4.70
C LEU A 30 1.06 -5.26 -5.36
N PHE A 31 -0.09 -5.31 -6.05
CA PHE A 31 -0.48 -6.46 -6.86
C PHE A 31 0.33 -6.56 -8.17
N MET A 32 0.61 -5.42 -8.80
CA MET A 32 1.29 -5.42 -10.09
C MET A 32 2.78 -5.74 -9.99
N LEU A 33 3.45 -5.29 -8.94
CA LEU A 33 4.90 -5.39 -8.83
C LEU A 33 5.41 -6.85 -8.80
N PRO A 34 4.86 -7.78 -7.98
CA PRO A 34 5.26 -9.20 -8.03
C PRO A 34 4.93 -9.86 -9.37
N ARG A 35 3.84 -9.46 -10.05
CA ARG A 35 3.53 -9.97 -11.40
C ARG A 35 4.60 -9.62 -12.42
N PHE A 36 5.15 -8.41 -12.36
CA PHE A 36 6.27 -8.02 -13.21
C PHE A 36 7.49 -8.91 -12.96
N TYR A 37 7.74 -9.28 -11.71
CA TYR A 37 8.83 -10.20 -11.36
C TYR A 37 8.58 -11.61 -11.88
N ILE A 38 7.34 -12.12 -11.85
CA ILE A 38 6.99 -13.41 -12.43
C ILE A 38 7.25 -13.40 -13.95
N TYR A 39 6.88 -12.32 -14.66
CA TYR A 39 7.12 -12.21 -16.10
C TYR A 39 8.59 -11.99 -16.44
N GLN A 40 9.33 -11.33 -15.58
CA GLN A 40 10.78 -11.15 -15.75
C GLN A 40 11.58 -12.45 -15.46
N GLN A 41 11.06 -13.34 -14.61
CA GLN A 41 11.76 -14.54 -14.15
C GLN A 41 12.33 -15.42 -15.29
N PRO A 42 11.59 -15.72 -16.39
CA PRO A 42 12.09 -16.57 -17.48
C PRO A 42 13.05 -15.85 -18.42
N THR A 43 13.18 -14.53 -18.38
CA THR A 43 14.03 -13.78 -19.31
C THR A 43 15.51 -13.94 -18.97
N ALA A 44 16.38 -13.96 -19.99
CA ALA A 44 17.82 -14.01 -19.76
C ALA A 44 18.30 -12.70 -19.12
N PRO A 45 19.07 -12.75 -17.99
CA PRO A 45 19.60 -11.55 -17.37
C PRO A 45 20.39 -10.67 -18.33
N GLY A 46 20.08 -9.36 -18.37
CA GLY A 46 20.71 -8.38 -19.25
C GLY A 46 20.18 -8.38 -20.70
N SER A 47 19.22 -9.24 -21.05
CA SER A 47 18.57 -9.22 -22.36
C SER A 47 17.75 -7.93 -22.56
N PRO A 48 17.39 -7.56 -23.81
CA PRO A 48 16.49 -6.44 -24.07
C PRO A 48 15.16 -6.56 -23.34
N GLU A 49 14.59 -7.76 -23.26
CA GLU A 49 13.33 -8.04 -22.58
C GLU A 49 13.47 -7.87 -21.05
N ASP A 50 14.53 -8.41 -20.46
CA ASP A 50 14.86 -8.23 -19.03
C ASP A 50 14.94 -6.75 -18.66
N ARG A 51 15.63 -5.95 -19.47
CA ARG A 51 15.73 -4.48 -19.26
C ARG A 51 14.37 -3.78 -19.31
N GLN A 52 13.47 -4.23 -20.19
CA GLN A 52 12.11 -3.67 -20.25
C GLN A 52 11.33 -3.94 -18.96
N TRP A 53 11.41 -5.15 -18.39
CA TRP A 53 10.77 -5.47 -17.12
C TRP A 53 11.37 -4.69 -15.95
N ILE A 54 12.70 -4.55 -15.89
CA ILE A 54 13.38 -3.71 -14.90
C ILE A 54 12.86 -2.28 -14.96
N GLU A 55 12.75 -1.70 -16.14
CA GLU A 55 12.30 -0.32 -16.34
C GLU A 55 10.80 -0.15 -15.97
N ARG A 56 9.93 -1.09 -16.36
CA ARG A 56 8.51 -1.10 -15.97
C ARG A 56 8.36 -1.15 -14.45
N ALA A 57 9.06 -2.05 -13.79
CA ALA A 57 9.05 -2.17 -12.34
C ALA A 57 9.60 -0.92 -11.65
N ARG A 58 10.65 -0.30 -12.21
CA ARG A 58 11.22 0.95 -11.70
C ARG A 58 10.20 2.09 -11.79
N ARG A 59 9.55 2.27 -12.94
CA ARG A 59 8.53 3.31 -13.14
C ARG A 59 7.33 3.12 -12.23
N LEU A 60 6.78 1.92 -12.15
CA LEU A 60 5.67 1.61 -11.24
C LEU A 60 6.02 1.98 -9.80
N ARG A 61 7.20 1.58 -9.34
CA ARG A 61 7.66 1.83 -7.98
C ARG A 61 7.87 3.32 -7.70
N SER A 62 8.57 4.05 -8.61
CA SER A 62 8.95 5.45 -8.36
C SER A 62 7.82 6.45 -8.60
N ILE A 63 6.90 6.16 -9.54
CA ILE A 63 5.86 7.11 -9.95
C ILE A 63 4.55 6.85 -9.18
N ILE A 64 4.24 5.60 -8.88
CA ILE A 64 2.94 5.23 -8.30
C ILE A 64 3.10 4.68 -6.88
N LEU A 65 3.84 3.59 -6.73
CA LEU A 65 3.80 2.77 -5.53
C LEU A 65 4.34 3.49 -4.29
N THR A 66 5.54 4.05 -4.38
CA THR A 66 6.19 4.75 -3.25
C THR A 66 5.50 6.06 -2.90
N PRO A 67 5.15 6.94 -3.87
CA PRO A 67 4.38 8.14 -3.57
C PRO A 67 3.01 7.85 -2.96
N ALA A 68 2.31 6.82 -3.46
CA ALA A 68 1.01 6.43 -2.92
C ALA A 68 1.13 5.93 -1.47
N MET A 69 2.14 5.12 -1.15
CA MET A 69 2.39 4.68 0.24
C MET A 69 2.62 5.87 1.18
N ILE A 70 3.44 6.83 0.77
CA ILE A 70 3.70 8.04 1.57
C ILE A 70 2.40 8.82 1.80
N ALA A 71 1.62 9.03 0.73
CA ALA A 71 0.34 9.72 0.81
C ALA A 71 -0.66 8.99 1.73
N VAL A 72 -0.73 7.65 1.68
CA VAL A 72 -1.56 6.83 2.56
C VAL A 72 -1.20 7.05 4.03
N TRP A 73 0.09 7.07 4.37
CA TRP A 73 0.53 7.34 5.74
C TRP A 73 0.22 8.76 6.18
N VAL A 74 0.57 9.77 5.38
CA VAL A 74 0.33 11.18 5.70
C VAL A 74 -1.17 11.44 5.90
N LEU A 75 -1.99 11.05 4.92
CA LEU A 75 -3.44 11.27 4.99
C LEU A 75 -4.11 10.44 6.10
N GLY A 76 -3.63 9.20 6.32
CA GLY A 76 -4.14 8.34 7.40
C GLY A 76 -3.87 8.91 8.79
N LEU A 77 -2.66 9.42 9.02
CA LEU A 77 -2.32 10.11 10.28
C LEU A 77 -3.10 11.43 10.43
N SER A 78 -3.31 12.17 9.34
CA SER A 78 -4.14 13.37 9.34
C SER A 78 -5.58 13.06 9.74
N LEU A 79 -6.15 11.94 9.27
CA LEU A 79 -7.51 11.51 9.68
C LEU A 79 -7.60 11.19 11.17
N ILE A 80 -6.58 10.53 11.74
CA ILE A 80 -6.50 10.28 13.18
C ILE A 80 -6.47 11.61 13.94
N TRP A 81 -5.63 12.54 13.49
CA TRP A 81 -5.50 13.85 14.09
C TRP A 81 -6.80 14.65 14.05
N ILE A 82 -7.49 14.71 12.90
CA ILE A 82 -8.77 15.40 12.75
C ILE A 82 -9.84 14.81 13.68
N ASN A 83 -9.90 13.47 13.80
CA ASN A 83 -10.84 12.84 14.73
C ASN A 83 -10.57 13.24 16.18
N GLN A 84 -9.31 13.31 16.61
CA GLN A 84 -8.95 13.76 17.96
C GLN A 84 -9.37 15.22 18.19
N LEU A 85 -9.14 16.10 17.22
CA LEU A 85 -9.58 17.50 17.32
C LEU A 85 -11.11 17.63 17.42
N ASN A 86 -11.85 16.71 16.79
CA ASN A 86 -13.32 16.64 16.88
C ASN A 86 -13.82 15.95 18.18
N GLY A 87 -12.93 15.63 19.12
CA GLY A 87 -13.30 14.97 20.37
C GLY A 87 -13.67 13.49 20.22
N ILE A 88 -13.37 12.87 19.07
CA ILE A 88 -13.64 11.45 18.82
C ILE A 88 -12.41 10.65 19.30
N PRO A 89 -12.51 9.79 20.35
CA PRO A 89 -11.37 9.08 20.92
C PRO A 89 -10.94 7.88 20.08
N ILE A 90 -10.67 8.11 18.78
CA ILE A 90 -10.38 7.05 17.80
C ILE A 90 -9.15 6.21 18.17
N LEU A 91 -8.22 6.75 18.97
CA LEU A 91 -7.05 6.02 19.46
C LEU A 91 -7.40 4.95 20.52
N GLN A 92 -8.61 4.94 21.06
CA GLN A 92 -9.07 3.91 21.98
C GLN A 92 -9.72 2.73 21.27
N GLU A 93 -9.96 2.87 19.97
CA GLU A 93 -10.62 1.87 19.12
C GLU A 93 -9.64 0.73 18.74
N GLY A 94 -9.93 -0.49 19.15
CA GLY A 94 -9.07 -1.67 18.89
C GLY A 94 -8.89 -1.96 17.40
N TRP A 95 -9.96 -1.80 16.61
CA TRP A 95 -9.91 -1.99 15.16
C TRP A 95 -8.87 -1.08 14.48
N LEU A 96 -8.64 0.14 15.00
CA LEU A 96 -7.64 1.05 14.46
C LEU A 96 -6.22 0.50 14.67
N HIS A 97 -5.92 -0.03 15.86
CA HIS A 97 -4.62 -0.63 16.16
C HIS A 97 -4.35 -1.85 15.27
N ALA A 98 -5.35 -2.73 15.12
CA ALA A 98 -5.25 -3.88 14.22
C ALA A 98 -4.99 -3.44 12.77
N LYS A 99 -5.72 -2.43 12.28
CA LYS A 99 -5.50 -1.83 10.95
C LYS A 99 -4.09 -1.29 10.81
N LEU A 100 -3.60 -0.50 11.75
CA LEU A 100 -2.26 0.09 11.71
C LEU A 100 -1.17 -0.98 11.67
N LEU A 101 -1.34 -2.07 12.42
CA LEU A 101 -0.42 -3.21 12.39
C LEU A 101 -0.36 -3.85 11.00
N ILE A 102 -1.51 -4.07 10.35
CA ILE A 102 -1.56 -4.64 8.99
C ILE A 102 -0.97 -3.68 7.97
N VAL A 103 -1.24 -2.38 8.08
CA VAL A 103 -0.66 -1.36 7.18
C VAL A 103 0.86 -1.30 7.36
N LEU A 104 1.38 -1.44 8.57
CA LEU A 104 2.81 -1.53 8.85
C LEU A 104 3.41 -2.79 8.21
N ALA A 105 2.75 -3.94 8.35
CA ALA A 105 3.17 -5.19 7.70
C ALA A 105 3.18 -5.06 6.17
N LEU A 106 2.17 -4.41 5.57
CA LEU A 106 2.14 -4.11 4.14
C LEU A 106 3.26 -3.15 3.71
N SER A 107 3.64 -2.19 4.56
CA SER A 107 4.78 -1.32 4.31
C SER A 107 6.10 -2.10 4.31
N GLY A 108 6.24 -3.06 5.22
CA GLY A 108 7.35 -4.02 5.22
C GLY A 108 7.38 -4.89 3.96
N TYR A 109 6.21 -5.38 3.54
CA TYR A 109 6.06 -6.11 2.27
C TYR A 109 6.44 -5.25 1.06
N HIS A 110 6.04 -3.98 1.02
CA HIS A 110 6.46 -3.03 -0.01
C HIS A 110 7.99 -2.92 -0.06
N GLY A 111 8.64 -2.73 1.10
CA GLY A 111 10.10 -2.67 1.20
C GLY A 111 10.78 -3.94 0.68
N TRP A 112 10.25 -5.11 1.04
CA TRP A 112 10.71 -6.40 0.52
C TRP A 112 10.59 -6.47 -1.01
N ALA A 113 9.42 -6.14 -1.56
CA ALA A 113 9.18 -6.19 -3.00
C ALA A 113 10.13 -5.26 -3.77
N VAL A 114 10.38 -4.06 -3.24
CA VAL A 114 11.36 -3.11 -3.80
C VAL A 114 12.79 -3.69 -3.77
N ALA A 115 13.20 -4.26 -2.63
CA ALA A 115 14.53 -4.87 -2.49
C ALA A 115 14.70 -6.08 -3.41
N TYR A 116 13.67 -6.90 -3.55
CA TYR A 116 13.65 -8.04 -4.45
C TYR A 116 13.84 -7.62 -5.91
N GLY A 117 13.10 -6.60 -6.37
CA GLY A 117 13.26 -6.06 -7.73
C GLY A 117 14.66 -5.51 -8.01
N LYS A 118 15.29 -4.87 -7.02
CA LYS A 118 16.69 -4.44 -7.14
C LYS A 118 17.66 -5.60 -7.28
N ARG A 119 17.40 -6.75 -6.64
CA ARG A 119 18.19 -7.98 -6.79
C ARG A 119 18.00 -8.59 -8.16
N MET A 120 16.76 -8.67 -8.65
CA MET A 120 16.45 -9.16 -10.00
C MET A 120 17.15 -8.32 -11.08
N ALA A 121 17.20 -7.00 -10.93
CA ALA A 121 17.90 -6.10 -11.85
C ALA A 121 19.42 -6.37 -11.93
N ARG A 122 19.98 -6.99 -10.89
CA ARG A 122 21.39 -7.45 -10.85
C ARG A 122 21.58 -8.89 -11.33
N GLY A 123 20.54 -9.52 -11.88
CA GLY A 123 20.56 -10.91 -12.33
C GLY A 123 20.35 -11.96 -11.24
N TYR A 124 20.13 -11.55 -9.98
CA TYR A 124 19.92 -12.48 -8.87
C TYR A 124 18.43 -12.77 -8.68
N ARG A 125 18.03 -14.01 -8.91
CA ARG A 125 16.63 -14.48 -8.93
C ARG A 125 16.42 -15.64 -7.96
N PRO A 126 16.40 -15.37 -6.62
CA PRO A 126 16.41 -16.44 -5.62
C PRO A 126 15.07 -17.13 -5.42
N ALA A 127 13.94 -16.42 -5.71
CA ALA A 127 12.62 -16.99 -5.47
C ALA A 127 12.16 -17.84 -6.65
N ARG A 128 11.46 -18.94 -6.34
CA ARG A 128 10.75 -19.75 -7.32
C ARG A 128 9.45 -19.06 -7.74
N ASP A 129 8.94 -19.32 -8.94
CA ASP A 129 7.67 -18.78 -9.44
C ASP A 129 6.51 -18.96 -8.46
N ARG A 130 6.43 -20.15 -7.82
CA ARG A 130 5.41 -20.44 -6.82
C ARG A 130 5.46 -19.48 -5.62
N THR A 131 6.67 -19.14 -5.16
CA THR A 131 6.85 -18.18 -4.07
C THR A 131 6.39 -16.79 -4.46
N LEU A 132 6.73 -16.32 -5.66
CA LEU A 132 6.29 -15.02 -6.16
C LEU A 132 4.77 -14.96 -6.34
N ARG A 133 4.13 -16.06 -6.79
CA ARG A 133 2.68 -16.17 -6.89
C ARG A 133 2.01 -16.09 -5.52
N LEU A 134 2.52 -16.81 -4.53
CA LEU A 134 2.02 -16.74 -3.15
C LEU A 134 2.18 -15.32 -2.56
N MET A 135 3.33 -14.70 -2.79
CA MET A 135 3.56 -13.32 -2.34
C MET A 135 2.59 -12.33 -3.01
N ASN A 136 2.14 -12.61 -4.23
CA ASN A 136 1.15 -11.77 -4.91
C ASN A 136 -0.23 -11.78 -4.24
N GLU A 137 -0.56 -12.79 -3.44
CA GLU A 137 -1.83 -12.87 -2.70
C GLU A 137 -1.83 -12.03 -1.40
N VAL A 138 -0.65 -11.74 -0.85
CA VAL A 138 -0.49 -11.00 0.42
C VAL A 138 -1.24 -9.67 0.44
N PRO A 139 -1.11 -8.78 -0.55
CA PRO A 139 -1.85 -7.52 -0.57
C PRO A 139 -3.37 -7.71 -0.59
N GLY A 140 -3.86 -8.75 -1.28
CA GLY A 140 -5.30 -9.07 -1.35
C GLY A 140 -5.88 -9.45 0.00
N ILE A 141 -5.24 -10.40 0.68
CA ILE A 141 -5.66 -10.87 2.00
C ILE A 141 -5.60 -9.72 3.00
N ALA A 142 -4.50 -8.97 3.02
CA ALA A 142 -4.36 -7.82 3.91
C ALA A 142 -5.43 -6.76 3.66
N THR A 143 -5.74 -6.46 2.39
CA THR A 143 -6.78 -5.50 2.02
C THR A 143 -8.16 -5.97 2.49
N ALA A 144 -8.50 -7.25 2.29
CA ALA A 144 -9.78 -7.81 2.75
C ALA A 144 -9.93 -7.64 4.28
N ILE A 145 -8.90 -7.96 5.04
CA ILE A 145 -8.92 -7.81 6.51
C ILE A 145 -9.05 -6.33 6.90
N ILE A 146 -8.31 -5.41 6.26
CA ILE A 146 -8.41 -3.98 6.52
C ILE A 146 -9.83 -3.46 6.26
N VAL A 147 -10.45 -3.88 5.15
CA VAL A 147 -11.82 -3.46 4.81
C VAL A 147 -12.81 -3.94 5.86
N ILE A 148 -12.71 -5.20 6.29
CA ILE A 148 -13.56 -5.75 7.36
C ILE A 148 -13.36 -4.95 8.66
N LEU A 149 -12.14 -4.69 9.08
CA LEU A 149 -11.85 -3.91 10.30
C LEU A 149 -12.46 -2.50 10.25
N VAL A 150 -12.38 -1.84 9.09
CA VAL A 150 -12.86 -0.45 8.94
C VAL A 150 -14.38 -0.36 8.84
N ILE A 151 -15.02 -1.32 8.18
CA ILE A 151 -16.48 -1.31 7.94
C ILE A 151 -17.22 -1.92 9.13
N VAL A 152 -16.80 -3.10 9.59
CA VAL A 152 -17.49 -3.85 10.64
C VAL A 152 -17.13 -3.35 12.04
N LYS A 153 -15.87 -2.88 12.25
CA LYS A 153 -15.35 -2.41 13.55
C LYS A 153 -15.66 -3.41 14.66
N PRO A 154 -15.14 -4.65 14.62
CA PRO A 154 -15.58 -5.75 15.47
C PRO A 154 -15.20 -5.58 16.94
N PHE A 155 -14.32 -4.64 17.28
CA PHE A 155 -13.88 -4.34 18.67
C PHE A 155 -13.27 -2.94 18.77
#